data_6e643e4ec6fb60a4b883d6cbfbcc4834
#
_entry.id   6e643e4ec6fb60a4b883d6cbfbcc4834
#
_cell.length_a   1.000
_cell.length_b   1.000
_cell.length_c   1.000
_cell.angle_alpha   90.00
_cell.angle_beta   90.00
_cell.angle_gamma   90.00
#
_symmetry.space_group_name_H-M   'P 1'
#
loop_
_entity.id
_entity.type
_entity.pdbx_description
1 polymer ?
#
loop_
_entity_poly.entity_id
_entity_poly.type
_entity_poly.pdbx_seq_one_letter_code
_entity_poly.pdbx_strand_id
1 'polypeptide(L)'
;MIRNATYIISSPDVKDCPKTGKPEYAFIGRSNVGKSSLINMLCHNPKLAKTSQKPGKTLLINHFLVESQKSKVESQESKVESQKSKVERQEWYLVDLPGYGFAQTGLKQREALRKMIERYCLLREEMVCLFVLVDGRHEPQKIDLEFMAWLGENGVPFAIVFTKGDKLGKVRLKENVEAYKNRLLEEWEELPPVFVTSSETGLGGEELTEYIENVTVSLKEQRPLR
;
A
#
# COMPACT_ATOMS: atom_id res chain seq x y z
N MET A 1 2.46 12.57 9.13
CA MET A 1 1.16 13.02 8.55
C MET A 1 1.36 13.51 7.13
N ILE A 2 0.59 13.00 6.18
CA ILE A 2 0.63 13.43 4.76
C ILE A 2 0.15 14.89 4.66
N ARG A 3 0.92 15.73 3.99
CA ARG A 3 0.66 17.15 3.77
C ARG A 3 0.16 17.45 2.37
N ASN A 4 0.74 16.74 1.41
CA ASN A 4 0.39 16.93 0.01
C ASN A 4 0.57 15.60 -0.75
N ALA A 5 -0.22 15.41 -1.78
CA ALA A 5 -0.06 14.30 -2.72
C ALA A 5 -0.42 14.78 -4.12
N THR A 6 0.50 14.58 -5.06
CA THR A 6 0.39 15.07 -6.43
C THR A 6 0.57 13.93 -7.42
N TYR A 7 -0.33 13.80 -8.39
CA TYR A 7 -0.17 12.89 -9.51
C TYR A 7 1.05 13.29 -10.37
N ILE A 8 1.89 12.32 -10.69
CA ILE A 8 3.10 12.53 -11.47
C ILE A 8 2.97 11.94 -12.87
N ILE A 9 2.73 10.62 -12.98
CA ILE A 9 2.72 9.92 -14.25
C ILE A 9 1.93 8.60 -14.17
N SER A 10 1.45 8.15 -15.32
CA SER A 10 0.94 6.79 -15.55
C SER A 10 1.86 6.07 -16.54
N SER A 11 2.51 5.02 -16.10
CA SER A 11 3.51 4.26 -16.87
C SER A 11 2.93 2.95 -17.37
N PRO A 12 3.07 2.62 -18.67
CA PRO A 12 2.61 1.36 -19.22
C PRO A 12 3.54 0.18 -18.90
N ASP A 13 4.79 0.45 -18.51
CA ASP A 13 5.80 -0.56 -18.16
C ASP A 13 6.70 -0.03 -17.04
N VAL A 14 7.35 -0.93 -16.32
CA VAL A 14 8.28 -0.62 -15.21
C VAL A 14 9.43 0.28 -15.66
N LYS A 15 9.94 0.08 -16.89
CA LYS A 15 11.03 0.89 -17.47
C LYS A 15 10.68 2.38 -17.63
N ASP A 16 9.37 2.67 -17.73
CA ASP A 16 8.84 4.02 -17.92
C ASP A 16 8.50 4.71 -16.58
N CYS A 17 8.70 4.02 -15.46
CA CYS A 17 8.49 4.57 -14.12
C CYS A 17 9.56 5.63 -13.77
N PRO A 18 9.25 6.58 -12.88
CA PRO A 18 10.18 7.63 -12.46
C PRO A 18 11.46 7.04 -11.85
N LYS A 19 12.63 7.53 -12.26
CA LYS A 19 13.94 7.11 -11.73
C LYS A 19 14.49 8.18 -10.80
N THR A 20 13.87 8.35 -9.64
CA THR A 20 14.23 9.42 -8.69
C THR A 20 14.97 8.93 -7.46
N GLY A 21 15.06 7.60 -7.25
CA GLY A 21 15.63 7.00 -6.05
C GLY A 21 14.77 7.19 -4.79
N LYS A 22 13.58 7.80 -4.91
CA LYS A 22 12.64 7.92 -3.78
C LYS A 22 11.99 6.56 -3.49
N PRO A 23 11.74 6.22 -2.21
CA PRO A 23 11.06 4.97 -1.86
C PRO A 23 9.64 4.95 -2.42
N GLU A 24 9.22 3.77 -2.87
CA GLU A 24 7.89 3.52 -3.42
C GLU A 24 7.10 2.55 -2.53
N TYR A 25 5.88 2.93 -2.24
CA TYR A 25 4.89 2.13 -1.52
C TYR A 25 3.74 1.84 -2.47
N ALA A 26 3.69 0.60 -2.95
CA ALA A 26 2.75 0.22 -3.99
C ALA A 26 1.47 -0.39 -3.39
N PHE A 27 0.35 -0.10 -4.01
CA PHE A 27 -0.99 -0.58 -3.61
C PHE A 27 -1.57 -1.44 -4.71
N ILE A 28 -1.98 -2.66 -4.35
CA ILE A 28 -2.57 -3.62 -5.27
C ILE A 28 -3.75 -4.34 -4.61
N GLY A 29 -4.62 -4.90 -5.40
CA GLY A 29 -5.77 -5.68 -4.91
C GLY A 29 -6.73 -6.00 -6.04
N ARG A 30 -7.77 -6.79 -5.75
CA ARG A 30 -8.80 -7.11 -6.74
C ARG A 30 -9.61 -5.88 -7.14
N SER A 31 -10.28 -5.97 -8.29
CA SER A 31 -11.24 -4.94 -8.72
C SER A 31 -12.30 -4.70 -7.63
N ASN A 32 -12.62 -3.44 -7.39
CA ASN A 32 -13.60 -2.99 -6.40
C ASN A 32 -13.29 -3.33 -4.93
N VAL A 33 -12.04 -3.70 -4.62
CA VAL A 33 -11.59 -3.90 -3.24
C VAL A 33 -11.60 -2.60 -2.41
N GLY A 34 -11.58 -1.44 -3.06
CA GLY A 34 -11.56 -0.12 -2.39
C GLY A 34 -10.21 0.60 -2.49
N LYS A 35 -9.30 0.15 -3.39
CA LYS A 35 -7.94 0.69 -3.53
C LYS A 35 -7.92 2.20 -3.77
N SER A 36 -8.59 2.71 -4.79
CA SER A 36 -8.62 4.15 -5.08
C SER A 36 -9.27 4.98 -3.96
N SER A 37 -10.29 4.43 -3.27
CA SER A 37 -10.90 5.09 -2.12
C SER A 37 -9.93 5.18 -0.95
N LEU A 38 -9.17 4.11 -0.67
CA LEU A 38 -8.14 4.11 0.36
C LEU A 38 -7.04 5.13 0.04
N ILE A 39 -6.53 5.13 -1.19
CA ILE A 39 -5.52 6.10 -1.64
C ILE A 39 -6.00 7.54 -1.45
N ASN A 40 -7.23 7.83 -1.87
CA ASN A 40 -7.82 9.15 -1.72
C ASN A 40 -7.98 9.55 -0.25
N MET A 41 -8.37 8.63 0.61
CA MET A 41 -8.50 8.86 2.05
C MET A 41 -7.14 9.13 2.69
N LEU A 42 -6.13 8.30 2.43
CA LEU A 42 -4.77 8.49 2.97
C LEU A 42 -4.16 9.83 2.57
N CYS A 43 -4.40 10.24 1.32
CA CYS A 43 -3.87 11.49 0.76
C CYS A 43 -4.76 12.72 1.04
N HIS A 44 -5.87 12.57 1.76
CA HIS A 44 -6.86 13.63 2.01
C HIS A 44 -7.30 14.35 0.72
N ASN A 45 -7.32 13.62 -0.40
CA ASN A 45 -7.66 14.16 -1.72
C ASN A 45 -8.63 13.22 -2.46
N PRO A 46 -9.95 13.50 -2.44
CA PRO A 46 -10.97 12.61 -3.01
C PRO A 46 -10.91 12.47 -4.55
N LYS A 47 -10.09 13.28 -5.21
CA LYS A 47 -9.95 13.28 -6.69
C LYS A 47 -8.56 12.81 -7.15
N LEU A 48 -7.68 12.40 -6.26
CA LEU A 48 -6.30 12.02 -6.60
C LEU A 48 -6.27 10.75 -7.47
N ALA A 49 -6.80 9.66 -6.95
CA ALA A 49 -6.96 8.41 -7.69
C ALA A 49 -8.39 8.31 -8.24
N LYS A 50 -8.53 7.95 -9.52
CA LYS A 50 -9.85 7.83 -10.17
C LYS A 50 -10.61 6.64 -9.58
N THR A 51 -11.67 6.92 -8.86
CA THR A 51 -12.62 5.88 -8.41
C THR A 51 -13.54 5.48 -9.54
N SER A 52 -13.81 4.20 -9.72
CA SER A 52 -14.72 3.69 -10.71
C SER A 52 -15.39 2.40 -10.25
N GLN A 53 -16.72 2.32 -10.43
CA GLN A 53 -17.46 1.09 -10.20
C GLN A 53 -17.27 0.06 -11.32
N LYS A 54 -16.74 0.48 -12.50
CA LYS A 54 -16.49 -0.45 -13.62
C LYS A 54 -15.10 -1.10 -13.44
N PRO A 55 -15.01 -2.43 -13.43
CA PRO A 55 -13.74 -3.16 -13.32
C PRO A 55 -12.80 -2.88 -14.50
N GLY A 56 -11.49 -2.96 -14.29
CA GLY A 56 -10.47 -2.96 -15.35
C GLY A 56 -10.05 -1.58 -15.87
N LYS A 57 -10.26 -0.48 -15.11
CA LYS A 57 -9.85 0.86 -15.55
C LYS A 57 -8.39 1.23 -15.28
N THR A 58 -7.77 0.67 -14.26
CA THR A 58 -6.36 0.91 -13.99
C THR A 58 -5.54 -0.12 -14.76
N LEU A 59 -5.04 0.28 -15.91
CA LEU A 59 -4.19 -0.56 -16.78
C LEU A 59 -2.74 -0.11 -16.77
N LEU A 60 -2.43 0.94 -15.99
CA LEU A 60 -1.14 1.61 -15.92
C LEU A 60 -0.66 1.65 -14.47
N ILE A 61 0.64 1.79 -14.30
CA ILE A 61 1.28 2.04 -13.01
C ILE A 61 1.20 3.54 -12.75
N ASN A 62 0.41 3.97 -11.77
CA ASN A 62 0.22 5.39 -11.46
C ASN A 62 1.08 5.80 -10.26
N HIS A 63 1.91 6.83 -10.45
CA HIS A 63 2.77 7.37 -9.39
C HIS A 63 2.19 8.68 -8.87
N PHE A 64 2.11 8.78 -7.54
CA PHE A 64 1.74 9.99 -6.81
C PHE A 64 2.89 10.35 -5.87
N LEU A 65 3.45 11.55 -6.02
CA LEU A 65 4.44 12.06 -5.07
C LEU A 65 3.72 12.50 -3.81
N VAL A 66 4.13 11.95 -2.69
CA VAL A 66 3.61 12.27 -1.36
C VAL A 66 4.67 13.02 -0.57
N GLU A 67 4.27 14.14 0.01
CA GLU A 67 5.03 14.92 0.97
C GLU A 67 4.43 14.70 2.36
N SER A 68 5.23 14.18 3.29
CA SER A 68 4.78 13.96 4.68
C SER A 68 5.71 14.63 5.67
N GLN A 69 5.19 14.87 6.87
CA GLN A 69 5.92 15.44 7.99
C GLN A 69 5.75 14.56 9.21
N LYS A 70 6.86 14.12 9.79
CA LYS A 70 6.86 13.44 11.09
C LYS A 70 7.04 14.49 12.19
N SER A 71 6.09 14.56 13.11
CA SER A 71 6.27 15.29 14.37
C SER A 71 7.18 14.42 15.25
N LYS A 72 8.37 14.89 15.60
CA LYS A 72 9.13 14.24 16.66
C LYS A 72 8.36 14.43 17.95
N VAL A 73 7.79 13.38 18.51
CA VAL A 73 7.40 13.32 19.91
C VAL A 73 8.72 13.16 20.67
N GLU A 74 9.16 14.23 21.34
CA GLU A 74 10.29 14.14 22.27
C GLU A 74 9.89 13.21 23.41
N SER A 75 10.62 12.11 23.57
CA SER A 75 10.68 11.38 24.83
C SER A 75 11.12 12.35 25.92
N GLN A 76 10.29 12.48 26.98
CA GLN A 76 10.61 13.25 28.17
C GLN A 76 11.86 12.69 28.83
N GLU A 77 13.02 13.31 28.56
CA GLU A 77 14.20 13.31 29.44
C GLU A 77 15.27 14.20 28.79
N SER A 78 15.14 15.49 28.97
CA SER A 78 16.23 16.44 29.23
C SER A 78 15.71 17.88 29.09
N LYS A 79 15.58 18.54 30.20
CA LYS A 79 15.52 19.99 30.28
C LYS A 79 16.86 20.51 29.81
N VAL A 80 16.91 21.30 28.74
CA VAL A 80 17.66 22.55 28.56
C VAL A 80 17.57 23.02 27.09
N GLU A 81 17.15 24.27 26.90
CA GLU A 81 17.32 25.21 25.77
C GLU A 81 16.68 24.91 24.41
N SER A 82 15.73 25.76 24.08
CA SER A 82 15.31 26.26 22.75
C SER A 82 15.88 25.53 21.53
N GLN A 83 15.44 24.32 21.24
CA GLN A 83 15.57 23.73 19.92
C GLN A 83 14.25 23.82 19.18
N LYS A 84 14.22 24.66 18.14
CA LYS A 84 13.19 24.61 17.10
C LYS A 84 13.08 23.16 16.66
N SER A 85 11.94 22.52 16.93
CA SER A 85 11.65 21.17 16.46
C SER A 85 11.89 21.11 14.95
N LYS A 86 12.96 20.42 14.53
CA LYS A 86 13.26 20.22 13.13
C LYS A 86 12.19 19.27 12.58
N VAL A 87 11.19 19.84 11.95
CA VAL A 87 10.16 19.07 11.26
C VAL A 87 10.83 18.40 10.06
N GLU A 88 10.99 17.11 10.14
CA GLU A 88 11.60 16.34 9.05
C GLU A 88 10.58 16.11 7.94
N ARG A 89 10.82 16.72 6.78
CA ARG A 89 10.04 16.49 5.57
C ARG A 89 10.50 15.21 4.89
N GLN A 90 9.57 14.39 4.50
CA GLN A 90 9.81 13.15 3.77
C GLN A 90 9.05 13.19 2.45
N GLU A 91 9.70 12.70 1.40
CA GLU A 91 9.10 12.52 0.09
C GLU A 91 9.23 11.05 -0.32
N TRP A 92 8.13 10.48 -0.77
CA TRP A 92 8.03 9.11 -1.23
C TRP A 92 6.93 8.98 -2.28
N TYR A 93 6.91 7.89 -3.03
CA TYR A 93 5.85 7.63 -3.99
C TYR A 93 4.82 6.66 -3.43
N LEU A 94 3.56 7.07 -3.52
CA LEU A 94 2.44 6.14 -3.49
C LEU A 94 2.22 5.66 -4.93
N VAL A 95 2.20 4.33 -5.12
CA VAL A 95 2.05 3.74 -6.45
C VAL A 95 0.76 2.91 -6.51
N ASP A 96 -0.14 3.29 -7.44
CA ASP A 96 -1.39 2.57 -7.68
C ASP A 96 -1.18 1.59 -8.84
N LEU A 97 -1.07 0.30 -8.51
CA LEU A 97 -0.90 -0.77 -9.50
C LEU A 97 -2.25 -1.23 -10.06
N PRO A 98 -2.27 -1.75 -11.31
CA PRO A 98 -3.41 -2.52 -11.79
C PRO A 98 -3.79 -3.62 -10.80
N GLY A 99 -5.09 -3.85 -10.62
CA GLY A 99 -5.55 -4.94 -9.76
C GLY A 99 -5.23 -6.30 -10.39
N TYR A 100 -5.17 -7.36 -9.59
CA TYR A 100 -5.16 -8.74 -10.07
C TYR A 100 -6.59 -9.34 -10.09
N GLY A 101 -6.80 -10.51 -10.75
CA GLY A 101 -8.12 -11.15 -10.80
C GLY A 101 -9.08 -10.58 -11.84
N PHE A 102 -8.59 -10.32 -13.03
CA PHE A 102 -9.31 -9.69 -14.14
C PHE A 102 -10.40 -10.58 -14.77
N ALA A 103 -11.54 -10.74 -14.10
CA ALA A 103 -12.62 -11.60 -14.60
C ALA A 103 -13.26 -11.11 -15.91
N GLN A 104 -13.13 -9.83 -16.26
CA GLN A 104 -13.82 -9.20 -17.39
C GLN A 104 -12.91 -8.74 -18.54
N THR A 105 -11.61 -9.08 -18.52
CA THR A 105 -10.68 -8.73 -19.59
C THR A 105 -10.31 -9.95 -20.43
N GLY A 106 -10.04 -9.75 -21.73
CA GLY A 106 -9.59 -10.82 -22.60
C GLY A 106 -8.27 -11.46 -22.13
N LEU A 107 -8.04 -12.74 -22.46
CA LEU A 107 -6.89 -13.51 -22.03
C LEU A 107 -5.55 -12.81 -22.25
N LYS A 108 -5.34 -12.22 -23.44
CA LYS A 108 -4.10 -11.51 -23.80
C LYS A 108 -3.84 -10.30 -22.88
N GLN A 109 -4.88 -9.53 -22.57
CA GLN A 109 -4.77 -8.35 -21.71
C GLN A 109 -4.51 -8.76 -20.26
N ARG A 110 -5.13 -9.84 -19.80
CA ARG A 110 -4.90 -10.42 -18.47
C ARG A 110 -3.45 -10.84 -18.29
N GLU A 111 -2.90 -11.53 -19.27
CA GLU A 111 -1.49 -11.96 -19.25
C GLU A 111 -0.53 -10.78 -19.29
N ALA A 112 -0.80 -9.75 -20.08
CA ALA A 112 0.02 -8.54 -20.13
C ALA A 112 0.04 -7.80 -18.78
N LEU A 113 -1.12 -7.68 -18.12
CA LEU A 113 -1.21 -7.06 -16.80
C LEU A 113 -0.51 -7.88 -15.71
N ARG A 114 -0.66 -9.21 -15.76
CA ARG A 114 0.07 -10.09 -14.84
C ARG A 114 1.58 -9.91 -14.99
N LYS A 115 2.11 -9.97 -16.21
CA LYS A 115 3.54 -9.74 -16.48
C LYS A 115 4.02 -8.34 -16.02
N MET A 116 3.19 -7.31 -16.18
CA MET A 116 3.51 -5.96 -15.69
C MET A 116 3.64 -5.94 -14.17
N ILE A 117 2.69 -6.54 -13.44
CA ILE A 117 2.71 -6.63 -11.97
C ILE A 117 3.94 -7.42 -11.50
N GLU A 118 4.17 -8.60 -12.07
CA GLU A 118 5.32 -9.44 -11.75
C GLU A 118 6.64 -8.69 -11.96
N ARG A 119 6.79 -8.02 -13.12
CA ARG A 119 7.98 -7.22 -13.41
C ARG A 119 8.15 -6.05 -12.45
N TYR A 120 7.07 -5.36 -12.09
CA TYR A 120 7.13 -4.30 -11.10
C TYR A 120 7.59 -4.84 -9.73
N CYS A 121 6.98 -5.91 -9.25
CA CYS A 121 7.33 -6.51 -7.96
C CYS A 121 8.78 -7.04 -7.91
N LEU A 122 9.29 -7.59 -9.01
CA LEU A 122 10.60 -8.26 -9.04
C LEU A 122 11.76 -7.35 -9.46
N LEU A 123 11.49 -6.31 -10.25
CA LEU A 123 12.55 -5.50 -10.89
C LEU A 123 12.58 -4.05 -10.41
N ARG A 124 11.59 -3.61 -9.61
CA ARG A 124 11.53 -2.23 -9.16
C ARG A 124 12.33 -2.05 -7.87
N GLU A 125 13.56 -1.57 -7.98
CA GLU A 125 14.48 -1.39 -6.85
C GLU A 125 14.00 -0.35 -5.83
N GLU A 126 13.23 0.65 -6.26
CA GLU A 126 12.67 1.66 -5.38
C GLU A 126 11.44 1.19 -4.59
N MET A 127 10.83 0.04 -4.96
CA MET A 127 9.70 -0.52 -4.24
C MET A 127 10.14 -1.07 -2.87
N VAL A 128 9.63 -0.46 -1.82
CA VAL A 128 9.96 -0.81 -0.42
C VAL A 128 8.96 -1.81 0.15
N CYS A 129 7.68 -1.61 -0.12
CA CYS A 129 6.61 -2.47 0.36
C CYS A 129 5.42 -2.44 -0.59
N LEU A 130 4.84 -3.62 -0.81
CA LEU A 130 3.60 -3.81 -1.56
C LEU A 130 2.44 -3.99 -0.59
N PHE A 131 1.48 -3.08 -0.57
CA PHE A 131 0.25 -3.21 0.21
C PHE A 131 -0.78 -4.00 -0.60
N VAL A 132 -1.06 -5.23 -0.15
CA VAL A 132 -2.05 -6.12 -0.75
C VAL A 132 -3.40 -5.88 -0.10
N LEU A 133 -4.34 -5.30 -0.85
CA LEU A 133 -5.67 -4.98 -0.36
C LEU A 133 -6.60 -6.16 -0.51
N VAL A 134 -7.26 -6.51 0.59
CA VAL A 134 -8.32 -7.53 0.64
C VAL A 134 -9.61 -6.93 1.22
N ASP A 135 -10.74 -7.41 0.74
CA ASP A 135 -12.04 -6.94 1.21
C ASP A 135 -12.38 -7.64 2.54
N GLY A 136 -12.35 -6.89 3.65
CA GLY A 136 -12.57 -7.42 5.01
C GLY A 136 -13.94 -8.07 5.23
N ARG A 137 -14.87 -7.91 4.28
CA ARG A 137 -16.22 -8.52 4.36
C ARG A 137 -16.26 -10.00 4.00
N HIS A 138 -15.23 -10.50 3.35
CA HIS A 138 -15.18 -11.85 2.80
C HIS A 138 -14.16 -12.71 3.53
N GLU A 139 -14.42 -14.01 3.55
CA GLU A 139 -13.45 -15.03 3.94
C GLU A 139 -12.24 -15.05 2.99
N PRO A 140 -11.14 -15.72 3.38
CA PRO A 140 -9.96 -15.85 2.53
C PRO A 140 -10.30 -16.33 1.12
N GLN A 141 -9.95 -15.52 0.14
CA GLN A 141 -10.21 -15.84 -1.27
C GLN A 141 -8.98 -16.50 -1.89
N LYS A 142 -9.17 -17.62 -2.57
CA LYS A 142 -8.10 -18.41 -3.17
C LYS A 142 -7.13 -17.55 -4.01
N ILE A 143 -7.66 -16.63 -4.82
CA ILE A 143 -6.85 -15.76 -5.67
C ILE A 143 -5.97 -14.78 -4.87
N ASP A 144 -6.44 -14.32 -3.69
CA ASP A 144 -5.66 -13.45 -2.81
C ASP A 144 -4.54 -14.26 -2.15
N LEU A 145 -4.85 -15.48 -1.68
CA LEU A 145 -3.89 -16.39 -1.07
C LEU A 145 -2.80 -16.83 -2.07
N GLU A 146 -3.18 -17.21 -3.29
CA GLU A 146 -2.24 -17.57 -4.37
C GLU A 146 -1.29 -16.41 -4.71
N PHE A 147 -1.82 -15.18 -4.74
CA PHE A 147 -0.99 -14.02 -5.00
C PHE A 147 -0.01 -13.73 -3.85
N MET A 148 -0.46 -13.82 -2.59
CA MET A 148 0.41 -13.66 -1.42
C MET A 148 1.48 -14.76 -1.34
N ALA A 149 1.12 -16.02 -1.63
CA ALA A 149 2.07 -17.12 -1.70
C ALA A 149 3.16 -16.84 -2.73
N TRP A 150 2.77 -16.39 -3.94
CA TRP A 150 3.73 -16.01 -4.98
C TRP A 150 4.65 -14.87 -4.53
N LEU A 151 4.14 -13.86 -3.80
CA LEU A 151 4.97 -12.78 -3.23
C LEU A 151 6.01 -13.33 -2.25
N GLY A 152 5.58 -14.21 -1.33
CA GLY A 152 6.46 -14.85 -0.35
C GLY A 152 7.55 -15.70 -1.00
N GLU A 153 7.19 -16.56 -1.96
CA GLU A 153 8.11 -17.40 -2.72
C GLU A 153 9.19 -16.59 -3.46
N ASN A 154 8.86 -15.37 -3.89
CA ASN A 154 9.78 -14.50 -4.61
C ASN A 154 10.46 -13.46 -3.70
N GLY A 155 10.28 -13.53 -2.38
CA GLY A 155 10.91 -12.61 -1.42
C GLY A 155 10.47 -11.15 -1.57
N VAL A 156 9.27 -10.90 -2.11
CA VAL A 156 8.73 -9.55 -2.31
C VAL A 156 8.19 -9.04 -0.96
N PRO A 157 8.70 -7.93 -0.42
CA PRO A 157 8.20 -7.39 0.84
C PRO A 157 6.78 -6.85 0.68
N PHE A 158 5.84 -7.32 1.51
CA PHE A 158 4.45 -6.86 1.46
C PHE A 158 3.77 -6.80 2.82
N ALA A 159 2.65 -6.09 2.87
CA ALA A 159 1.75 -6.01 4.00
C ALA A 159 0.31 -6.25 3.54
N ILE A 160 -0.55 -6.75 4.41
CA ILE A 160 -1.97 -7.01 4.13
C ILE A 160 -2.81 -5.86 4.65
N VAL A 161 -3.70 -5.33 3.80
CA VAL A 161 -4.60 -4.23 4.17
C VAL A 161 -6.05 -4.66 3.98
N PHE A 162 -6.74 -4.95 5.07
CA PHE A 162 -8.18 -5.18 5.05
C PHE A 162 -8.90 -3.85 4.84
N THR A 163 -9.71 -3.79 3.80
CA THR A 163 -10.54 -2.62 3.47
C THR A 163 -11.99 -2.82 3.91
N LYS A 164 -12.78 -1.74 3.89
CA LYS A 164 -14.22 -1.75 4.19
C LYS A 164 -14.56 -2.25 5.59
N GLY A 165 -13.69 -1.99 6.56
CA GLY A 165 -13.88 -2.38 7.96
C GLY A 165 -15.14 -1.82 8.62
N ASP A 166 -15.73 -0.76 8.04
CA ASP A 166 -16.99 -0.14 8.46
C ASP A 166 -18.25 -0.95 8.06
N LYS A 167 -18.14 -1.86 7.09
CA LYS A 167 -19.30 -2.58 6.51
C LYS A 167 -19.71 -3.82 7.34
N LEU A 168 -18.94 -4.17 8.35
CA LEU A 168 -19.23 -5.27 9.28
C LEU A 168 -19.22 -4.78 10.72
N GLY A 169 -19.98 -5.46 11.59
CA GLY A 169 -19.82 -5.29 13.03
C GLY A 169 -18.41 -5.70 13.48
N LYS A 170 -17.90 -5.08 14.55
CA LYS A 170 -16.53 -5.29 15.05
C LYS A 170 -16.16 -6.76 15.28
N VAL A 171 -17.10 -7.55 15.79
CA VAL A 171 -16.89 -8.99 16.07
C VAL A 171 -16.64 -9.74 14.77
N ARG A 172 -17.52 -9.61 13.79
CA ARG A 172 -17.41 -10.32 12.51
C ARG A 172 -16.19 -9.87 11.69
N LEU A 173 -15.85 -8.60 11.74
CA LEU A 173 -14.62 -8.10 11.11
C LEU A 173 -13.39 -8.75 11.73
N LYS A 174 -13.32 -8.84 13.06
CA LYS A 174 -12.24 -9.52 13.78
C LYS A 174 -12.17 -10.99 13.40
N GLU A 175 -13.30 -11.70 13.36
CA GLU A 175 -13.37 -13.10 12.95
C GLU A 175 -12.84 -13.31 11.53
N ASN A 176 -13.22 -12.47 10.57
CA ASN A 176 -12.71 -12.55 9.20
C ASN A 176 -11.19 -12.30 9.11
N VAL A 177 -10.69 -11.30 9.83
CA VAL A 177 -9.25 -11.01 9.88
C VAL A 177 -8.48 -12.19 10.49
N GLU A 178 -8.96 -12.75 11.60
CA GLU A 178 -8.32 -13.91 12.23
C GLU A 178 -8.41 -15.16 11.34
N ALA A 179 -9.52 -15.37 10.63
CA ALA A 179 -9.63 -16.47 9.66
C ALA A 179 -8.57 -16.35 8.54
N TYR A 180 -8.31 -15.13 8.06
CA TYR A 180 -7.22 -14.88 7.10
C TYR A 180 -5.86 -15.20 7.68
N LYS A 181 -5.57 -14.69 8.88
CA LYS A 181 -4.29 -14.92 9.56
C LYS A 181 -4.07 -16.43 9.80
N ASN A 182 -5.06 -17.12 10.32
CA ASN A 182 -4.96 -18.55 10.57
C ASN A 182 -4.72 -19.34 9.28
N ARG A 183 -5.40 -18.97 8.18
CA ARG A 183 -5.20 -19.62 6.88
C ARG A 183 -3.79 -19.41 6.33
N LEU A 184 -3.20 -18.23 6.52
CA LEU A 184 -1.82 -17.97 6.13
C LEU A 184 -0.83 -18.72 7.01
N LEU A 185 -1.06 -18.80 8.32
CA LEU A 185 -0.20 -19.51 9.28
C LEU A 185 -0.18 -21.06 9.08
N GLU A 186 -1.10 -21.61 8.29
CA GLU A 186 -1.02 -23.01 7.88
C GLU A 186 0.18 -23.29 6.95
N GLU A 187 0.67 -22.25 6.26
CA GLU A 187 1.74 -22.37 5.25
C GLU A 187 2.95 -21.48 5.55
N TRP A 188 2.83 -20.52 6.48
CA TRP A 188 3.83 -19.50 6.78
C TRP A 188 4.23 -19.54 8.25
N GLU A 189 5.53 -19.34 8.54
CA GLU A 189 6.04 -19.27 9.91
C GLU A 189 5.68 -17.93 10.57
N GLU A 190 5.72 -16.83 9.81
CA GLU A 190 5.41 -15.48 10.28
C GLU A 190 4.47 -14.76 9.31
N LEU A 191 3.59 -13.93 9.87
CA LEU A 191 2.69 -13.12 9.06
C LEU A 191 3.35 -11.80 8.67
N PRO A 192 3.08 -11.30 7.44
CA PRO A 192 3.41 -9.93 7.09
C PRO A 192 2.60 -8.95 7.98
N PRO A 193 3.00 -7.67 8.05
CA PRO A 193 2.20 -6.64 8.74
C PRO A 193 0.76 -6.62 8.23
N VAL A 194 -0.20 -6.47 9.15
CA VAL A 194 -1.64 -6.50 8.86
C VAL A 194 -2.30 -5.22 9.35
N PHE A 195 -3.05 -4.57 8.49
CA PHE A 195 -3.81 -3.35 8.77
C PHE A 195 -5.29 -3.55 8.49
N VAL A 196 -6.14 -2.90 9.29
CA VAL A 196 -7.59 -2.88 9.05
C VAL A 196 -8.03 -1.45 8.80
N THR A 197 -8.63 -1.20 7.63
CA THR A 197 -8.93 0.15 7.17
C THR A 197 -10.38 0.33 6.75
N SER A 198 -10.83 1.59 6.80
CA SER A 198 -12.08 2.04 6.17
C SER A 198 -11.88 3.43 5.58
N SER A 199 -12.07 3.55 4.28
CA SER A 199 -12.03 4.84 3.59
C SER A 199 -13.21 5.75 3.92
N GLU A 200 -14.29 5.20 4.48
CA GLU A 200 -15.49 5.94 4.89
C GLU A 200 -15.31 6.63 6.25
N THR A 201 -14.66 5.92 7.19
CA THR A 201 -14.52 6.39 8.57
C THR A 201 -13.11 6.91 8.90
N GLY A 202 -12.14 6.70 8.02
CA GLY A 202 -10.73 7.00 8.27
C GLY A 202 -10.01 5.96 9.13
N LEU A 203 -10.69 4.88 9.55
CA LEU A 203 -10.11 3.82 10.38
C LEU A 203 -8.82 3.30 9.75
N GLY A 204 -7.76 3.14 10.57
CA GLY A 204 -6.48 2.56 10.19
C GLY A 204 -5.62 3.42 9.26
N GLY A 205 -6.09 4.60 8.84
CA GLY A 205 -5.35 5.48 7.95
C GLY A 205 -4.10 6.06 8.59
N GLU A 206 -4.20 6.49 9.85
CA GLU A 206 -3.05 7.01 10.61
C GLU A 206 -2.00 5.91 10.84
N GLU A 207 -2.43 4.71 11.29
CA GLU A 207 -1.56 3.56 11.53
C GLU A 207 -0.78 3.16 10.27
N LEU A 208 -1.46 3.08 9.13
CA LEU A 208 -0.84 2.75 7.85
C LEU A 208 0.15 3.83 7.39
N THR A 209 -0.20 5.11 7.58
CA THR A 209 0.68 6.23 7.23
C THR A 209 1.91 6.25 8.14
N GLU A 210 1.74 6.03 9.45
CA GLU A 210 2.84 5.97 10.42
C GLU A 210 3.80 4.81 10.09
N TYR A 211 3.28 3.65 9.71
CA TYR A 211 4.11 2.54 9.25
C TYR A 211 4.98 2.94 8.06
N ILE A 212 4.41 3.57 7.02
CA ILE A 212 5.14 4.06 5.85
C ILE A 212 6.21 5.08 6.25
N GLU A 213 5.87 6.06 7.11
CA GLU A 213 6.81 7.08 7.59
C GLU A 213 7.96 6.46 8.39
N ASN A 214 7.70 5.48 9.25
CA ASN A 214 8.71 4.78 10.04
C ASN A 214 9.67 4.00 9.16
N VAL A 215 9.16 3.22 8.20
CA VAL A 215 9.99 2.49 7.23
C VAL A 215 10.85 3.45 6.40
N THR A 216 10.27 4.58 5.96
CA THR A 216 11.00 5.62 5.19
C THR A 216 12.16 6.22 5.99
N VAL A 217 11.99 6.44 7.31
CA VAL A 217 13.07 6.91 8.19
C VAL A 217 14.18 5.87 8.29
N SER A 218 13.82 4.63 8.62
CA SER A 218 14.78 3.54 8.76
C SER A 218 15.64 3.32 7.51
N LEU A 219 15.04 3.46 6.32
CA LEU A 219 15.78 3.37 5.05
C LEU A 219 16.80 4.48 4.86
N LYS A 220 16.49 5.71 5.32
CA LYS A 220 17.45 6.84 5.25
C LYS A 220 18.63 6.64 6.21
N GLU A 221 18.37 6.10 7.40
CA GLU A 221 19.40 5.80 8.38
C GLU A 221 20.36 4.70 7.92
N GLN A 222 19.87 3.71 7.17
CA GLN A 222 20.67 2.61 6.61
C GLN A 222 21.45 2.99 5.34
N ARG A 223 21.06 4.07 4.65
CA ARG A 223 21.76 4.61 3.48
C ARG A 223 22.40 5.95 3.86
N PRO A 224 23.61 5.98 4.47
CA PRO A 224 24.30 7.23 4.70
C PRO A 224 24.48 7.93 3.35
N LEU A 225 24.14 9.23 3.32
CA LEU A 225 24.29 10.10 2.17
C LEU A 225 25.70 9.93 1.58
N ARG A 226 25.76 9.45 0.34
CA ARG A 226 26.97 9.56 -0.49
C ARG A 226 27.04 10.95 -1.09
#